data_5b3d9ed21b90cb180b00da7662507613
#
_entry.id   5b3d9ed21b90cb180b00da7662507613
#
_cell.length_a   1.000
_cell.length_b   1.000
_cell.length_c   1.000
_cell.angle_alpha   90.00
_cell.angle_beta   90.00
_cell.angle_gamma   90.00
#
_symmetry.space_group_name_H-M   'P 1'
#
loop_
_entity.id
_entity.type
_entity.pdbx_description
1 polymer ?
#
loop_
_entity_poly.entity_id
_entity_poly.type
_entity_poly.pdbx_seq_one_letter_code
_entity_poly.pdbx_strand_id
1 'polypeptide(L)'
;SNTMEYIEFTELIPPHIKKILERLKKAIGEIQNGKIPEDGNRGMSTEQWYKAIEKQFVFSSEEKKVFPWELTDPLGAHRYQKTSRLVHQYKNRALILTTARCFGFCRFCFRRAFTGGSTGWISQEETDQACRYISAHPEIQEVLLTGGDPLTASLSQLEKLFSELRKANSSVLIRVGT
;
A
#
# COMPACT_ATOMS: atom_id res chain seq x y z
N SER A 1 15.19 20.05 -9.53
CA SER A 1 14.83 19.83 -8.12
C SER A 1 13.37 19.38 -8.05
N ASN A 2 13.13 18.06 -8.07
CA ASN A 2 11.83 17.50 -7.79
C ASN A 2 11.68 17.42 -6.27
N THR A 3 11.19 18.49 -5.66
CA THR A 3 10.57 18.42 -4.33
C THR A 3 9.29 17.62 -4.51
N MET A 4 9.32 16.32 -4.18
CA MET A 4 8.10 15.57 -3.95
C MET A 4 7.35 16.27 -2.81
N GLU A 5 6.18 16.83 -3.10
CA GLU A 5 5.27 17.31 -2.07
C GLU A 5 4.98 16.14 -1.14
N TYR A 6 5.34 16.29 0.11
CA TYR A 6 5.02 15.36 1.17
C TYR A 6 3.49 15.41 1.33
N ILE A 7 2.79 14.42 0.79
CA ILE A 7 1.36 14.30 1.03
C ILE A 7 1.20 14.09 2.54
N GLU A 8 0.62 15.05 3.23
CA GLU A 8 0.27 14.88 4.64
C GLU A 8 -0.75 13.73 4.74
N PHE A 9 -0.30 12.59 5.20
CA PHE A 9 -1.13 11.39 5.41
C PHE A 9 -2.29 11.60 6.40
N THR A 10 -2.34 12.78 7.06
CA THR A 10 -3.37 13.15 8.03
C THR A 10 -4.79 13.16 7.49
N GLU A 11 -4.96 13.41 6.19
CA GLU A 11 -6.28 13.50 5.55
C GLU A 11 -6.74 12.20 4.89
N LEU A 12 -5.85 11.19 4.84
CA LEU A 12 -6.07 9.99 4.05
C LEU A 12 -6.63 8.79 4.85
N ILE A 13 -7.23 9.01 6.02
CA ILE A 13 -7.87 7.91 6.75
C ILE A 13 -9.08 7.43 5.93
N PRO A 14 -9.09 6.18 5.42
CA PRO A 14 -10.21 5.68 4.62
C PRO A 14 -11.53 5.76 5.39
N PRO A 15 -12.67 6.04 4.71
CA PRO A 15 -13.97 6.20 5.37
C PRO A 15 -14.39 4.99 6.21
N HIS A 16 -14.03 3.77 5.78
CA HIS A 16 -14.35 2.54 6.53
C HIS A 16 -13.54 2.44 7.83
N ILE A 17 -12.29 2.88 7.83
CA ILE A 17 -11.46 2.96 9.06
C ILE A 17 -12.04 4.01 10.02
N LYS A 18 -12.44 5.19 9.52
CA LYS A 18 -13.13 6.20 10.35
C LYS A 18 -14.36 5.61 11.02
N LYS A 19 -15.21 4.89 10.26
CA LYS A 19 -16.41 4.23 10.81
C LYS A 19 -16.07 3.18 11.88
N ILE A 20 -15.00 2.42 11.70
CA ILE A 20 -14.55 1.44 12.71
C ILE A 20 -14.14 2.17 13.99
N LEU A 21 -13.32 3.21 13.90
CA LEU A 21 -12.88 4.00 15.04
C LEU A 21 -14.07 4.65 15.78
N GLU A 22 -15.04 5.22 15.05
CA GLU A 22 -16.26 5.80 15.63
C GLU A 22 -17.09 4.76 16.38
N ARG A 23 -17.28 3.56 15.80
CA ARG A 23 -18.00 2.44 16.45
C ARG A 23 -17.30 1.96 17.71
N LEU A 24 -15.99 1.79 17.68
CA LEU A 24 -15.21 1.40 18.84
C LEU A 24 -15.26 2.46 19.94
N LYS A 25 -15.13 3.72 19.59
CA LYS A 25 -15.24 4.85 20.53
C LYS A 25 -16.62 4.90 21.21
N LYS A 26 -17.69 4.67 20.45
CA LYS A 26 -19.04 4.57 20.99
C LYS A 26 -19.18 3.39 21.94
N ALA A 27 -18.69 2.20 21.55
CA ALA A 27 -18.74 1.00 22.39
C ALA A 27 -17.96 1.19 23.70
N ILE A 28 -16.79 1.82 23.68
CA ILE A 28 -16.02 2.17 24.88
C ILE A 28 -16.87 3.02 25.84
N GLY A 29 -17.54 4.06 25.32
CA GLY A 29 -18.43 4.90 26.13
C GLY A 29 -19.62 4.13 26.71
N GLU A 30 -20.19 3.19 25.97
CA GLU A 30 -21.31 2.36 26.45
C GLU A 30 -20.86 1.35 27.53
N ILE A 31 -19.65 0.77 27.39
CA ILE A 31 -19.04 -0.10 28.41
C ILE A 31 -18.76 0.69 29.71
N GLN A 32 -18.13 1.86 29.59
CA GLN A 32 -17.80 2.71 30.73
C GLN A 32 -19.04 3.19 31.50
N ASN A 33 -20.16 3.35 30.80
CA ASN A 33 -21.45 3.71 31.40
C ASN A 33 -22.30 2.50 31.84
N GLY A 34 -21.76 1.28 31.79
CA GLY A 34 -22.41 0.06 32.20
C GLY A 34 -23.61 -0.36 31.37
N LYS A 35 -23.75 0.17 30.13
CA LYS A 35 -24.84 -0.15 29.19
C LYS A 35 -24.64 -1.49 28.48
N ILE A 36 -23.40 -1.87 28.23
CA ILE A 36 -23.02 -3.14 27.62
C ILE A 36 -21.83 -3.74 28.37
N PRO A 37 -21.74 -5.08 28.50
CA PRO A 37 -20.58 -5.72 29.07
C PRO A 37 -19.37 -5.57 28.14
N GLU A 38 -18.18 -5.56 28.71
CA GLU A 38 -16.95 -5.65 27.91
C GLU A 38 -16.83 -7.05 27.30
N ASP A 39 -16.78 -7.11 25.96
CA ASP A 39 -16.57 -8.37 25.26
C ASP A 39 -15.08 -8.74 25.26
N GLY A 40 -14.68 -9.52 26.25
CA GLY A 40 -13.32 -10.09 26.38
C GLY A 40 -12.99 -11.19 25.36
N ASN A 41 -13.81 -11.36 24.36
CA ASN A 41 -13.77 -12.50 23.44
C ASN A 41 -12.75 -12.31 22.33
N ARG A 42 -11.48 -12.29 22.60
CA ARG A 42 -10.31 -12.42 21.68
C ARG A 42 -9.01 -11.95 22.32
N GLY A 43 -8.93 -11.92 23.64
CA GLY A 43 -7.67 -11.58 24.34
C GLY A 43 -7.32 -10.09 24.37
N MET A 44 -8.13 -9.20 23.78
CA MET A 44 -7.94 -7.75 23.81
C MET A 44 -9.26 -7.05 24.17
N SER A 45 -9.19 -6.01 25.01
CA SER A 45 -10.35 -5.15 25.29
C SER A 45 -10.72 -4.26 24.09
N THR A 46 -11.94 -3.73 24.10
CA THR A 46 -12.41 -2.78 23.07
C THR A 46 -11.49 -1.55 22.99
N GLU A 47 -11.00 -1.07 24.13
CA GLU A 47 -10.07 0.06 24.18
C GLU A 47 -8.70 -0.30 23.59
N GLN A 48 -8.21 -1.50 23.81
CA GLN A 48 -6.96 -1.98 23.22
C GLN A 48 -7.08 -2.09 21.70
N TRP A 49 -8.22 -2.57 21.17
CA TRP A 49 -8.51 -2.58 19.74
C TRP A 49 -8.55 -1.18 19.17
N TYR A 50 -9.24 -0.24 19.82
CA TYR A 50 -9.28 1.16 19.38
C TYR A 50 -7.87 1.73 19.26
N LYS A 51 -7.05 1.61 20.31
CA LYS A 51 -5.67 2.12 20.34
C LYS A 51 -4.79 1.48 19.27
N ALA A 52 -4.95 0.19 19.01
CA ALA A 52 -4.19 -0.51 17.97
C ALA A 52 -4.49 0.03 16.57
N ILE A 53 -5.78 0.20 16.25
CA ILE A 53 -6.23 0.74 14.96
C ILE A 53 -5.86 2.22 14.84
N GLU A 54 -6.04 3.00 15.91
CA GLU A 54 -5.65 4.42 15.94
C GLU A 54 -4.16 4.60 15.62
N LYS A 55 -3.29 3.84 16.29
CA LYS A 55 -1.83 3.88 16.03
C LYS A 55 -1.46 3.52 14.60
N GLN A 56 -2.24 2.67 13.93
CA GLN A 56 -1.95 2.25 12.57
C GLN A 56 -2.38 3.29 11.53
N PHE A 57 -3.45 4.05 11.79
CA PHE A 57 -4.08 4.88 10.75
C PHE A 57 -4.19 6.36 11.08
N VAL A 58 -4.14 6.75 12.36
CA VAL A 58 -4.33 8.15 12.76
C VAL A 58 -2.99 8.84 12.94
N PHE A 59 -2.86 10.02 12.36
CA PHE A 59 -1.65 10.84 12.44
C PHE A 59 -1.28 11.19 13.89
N SER A 60 0.03 11.12 14.16
CA SER A 60 0.64 11.61 15.39
C SER A 60 1.59 12.75 15.08
N SER A 61 1.61 13.78 15.91
CA SER A 61 2.56 14.90 15.81
C SER A 61 4.03 14.45 15.84
N GLU A 62 4.31 13.28 16.41
CA GLU A 62 5.64 12.67 16.45
C GLU A 62 6.18 12.37 15.04
N GLU A 63 5.31 12.18 14.06
CA GLU A 63 5.71 11.90 12.67
C GLU A 63 6.20 13.14 11.90
N LYS A 64 6.01 14.33 12.48
CA LYS A 64 6.63 15.57 11.97
C LYS A 64 8.10 15.69 12.36
N LYS A 65 8.56 14.88 13.30
CA LYS A 65 9.96 14.86 13.71
C LYS A 65 10.77 14.06 12.68
N VAL A 66 11.45 14.77 11.79
CA VAL A 66 12.36 14.17 10.81
C VAL A 66 13.76 14.12 11.41
N PHE A 67 14.36 12.95 11.47
CA PHE A 67 15.71 12.76 11.95
C PHE A 67 16.71 12.84 10.78
N PRO A 68 17.97 13.30 11.03
CA PRO A 68 18.98 13.46 9.96
C PRO A 68 19.32 12.18 9.18
N TRP A 69 19.05 11.01 9.75
CA TRP A 69 19.30 9.70 9.13
C TRP A 69 18.07 9.12 8.38
N GLU A 70 16.93 9.80 8.42
CA GLU A 70 15.75 9.37 7.69
C GLU A 70 15.88 9.66 6.20
N LEU A 71 15.48 8.69 5.38
CA LEU A 71 15.52 8.77 3.93
C LEU A 71 14.09 8.83 3.38
N THR A 72 13.87 9.71 2.42
CA THR A 72 12.59 9.80 1.69
C THR A 72 12.32 8.54 0.83
N ASP A 73 13.37 7.88 0.37
CA ASP A 73 13.34 6.59 -0.32
C ASP A 73 14.21 5.57 0.44
N PRO A 74 13.71 4.99 1.55
CA PRO A 74 14.49 4.10 2.41
C PRO A 74 14.93 2.81 1.71
N LEU A 75 14.26 2.41 0.62
CA LEU A 75 14.61 1.25 -0.18
C LEU A 75 15.49 1.58 -1.39
N GLY A 76 15.74 2.86 -1.68
CA GLY A 76 16.47 3.29 -2.86
C GLY A 76 15.80 2.87 -4.18
N ALA A 77 14.47 2.72 -4.18
CA ALA A 77 13.71 2.16 -5.30
C ALA A 77 13.89 2.96 -6.60
N HIS A 78 14.07 4.28 -6.50
CA HIS A 78 14.30 5.15 -7.66
C HIS A 78 15.55 4.77 -8.47
N ARG A 79 16.58 4.25 -7.81
CA ARG A 79 17.84 3.83 -8.48
C ARG A 79 17.64 2.61 -9.38
N TYR A 80 16.64 1.80 -9.07
CA TYR A 80 16.32 0.53 -9.75
C TYR A 80 15.08 0.62 -10.64
N GLN A 81 14.50 1.81 -10.76
CA GLN A 81 13.34 2.04 -11.62
C GLN A 81 13.73 1.89 -13.10
N LYS A 82 13.02 1.05 -13.83
CA LYS A 82 13.27 0.74 -15.24
C LYS A 82 12.20 1.31 -16.16
N THR A 83 10.97 1.41 -15.66
CA THR A 83 9.87 2.14 -16.31
C THR A 83 9.17 2.98 -15.23
N SER A 84 8.18 3.78 -15.62
CA SER A 84 7.38 4.57 -14.65
C SER A 84 6.75 3.73 -13.53
N ARG A 85 6.51 2.44 -13.79
CA ARG A 85 5.82 1.52 -12.86
C ARG A 85 6.64 0.28 -12.48
N LEU A 86 7.78 0.03 -13.10
CA LEU A 86 8.56 -1.18 -12.84
C LEU A 86 9.89 -0.85 -12.18
N VAL A 87 10.16 -1.55 -11.07
CA VAL A 87 11.41 -1.52 -10.32
C VAL A 87 12.07 -2.91 -10.42
N HIS A 88 13.34 -2.97 -10.83
CA HIS A 88 14.12 -4.19 -10.94
C HIS A 88 15.41 -4.06 -10.15
N GLN A 89 15.33 -4.39 -8.86
CA GLN A 89 16.45 -4.30 -7.91
C GLN A 89 17.20 -5.63 -7.78
N TYR A 90 16.47 -6.74 -7.76
CA TYR A 90 17.03 -8.08 -7.57
C TYR A 90 17.05 -8.84 -8.89
N LYS A 91 18.14 -9.55 -9.19
CA LYS A 91 18.37 -10.23 -10.47
C LYS A 91 17.16 -11.01 -11.01
N ASN A 92 16.48 -11.77 -10.13
CA ASN A 92 15.38 -12.66 -10.54
C ASN A 92 13.99 -12.17 -10.15
N ARG A 93 13.87 -10.93 -9.65
CA ARG A 93 12.60 -10.41 -9.13
C ARG A 93 12.40 -8.95 -9.51
N ALA A 94 11.26 -8.67 -10.11
CA ALA A 94 10.80 -7.31 -10.38
C ALA A 94 9.55 -6.97 -9.58
N LEU A 95 9.26 -5.68 -9.45
CA LEU A 95 8.11 -5.15 -8.76
C LEU A 95 7.36 -4.20 -9.69
N ILE A 96 6.03 -4.30 -9.74
CA ILE A 96 5.17 -3.39 -10.50
C ILE A 96 4.30 -2.60 -9.52
N LEU A 97 4.37 -1.27 -9.62
CA LEU A 97 3.51 -0.34 -8.90
C LEU A 97 2.18 -0.18 -9.67
N THR A 98 1.17 -0.94 -9.26
CA THR A 98 -0.10 -1.04 -10.01
C THR A 98 -1.02 0.14 -9.80
N THR A 99 -1.08 0.69 -8.59
CA THR A 99 -1.97 1.79 -8.22
C THR A 99 -1.46 2.50 -6.97
N ALA A 100 -1.74 3.80 -6.83
CA ALA A 100 -1.52 4.52 -5.58
C ALA A 100 -2.70 4.38 -4.59
N ARG A 101 -3.84 3.81 -5.02
CA ARG A 101 -4.98 3.52 -4.14
C ARG A 101 -4.62 2.44 -3.13
N CYS A 102 -5.10 2.60 -1.90
CA CYS A 102 -4.92 1.61 -0.84
C CYS A 102 -6.17 1.56 0.05
N PHE A 103 -6.50 0.40 0.60
CA PHE A 103 -7.57 0.29 1.59
C PHE A 103 -7.16 0.85 2.96
N GLY A 104 -5.87 0.87 3.28
CA GLY A 104 -5.39 1.18 4.62
C GLY A 104 -4.75 2.57 4.77
N PHE A 105 -3.81 2.96 3.95
CA PHE A 105 -2.91 4.09 4.18
C PHE A 105 -2.21 4.03 5.53
N CYS A 106 -1.61 2.87 5.83
CA CYS A 106 -0.94 2.63 7.11
C CYS A 106 0.18 3.64 7.37
N ARG A 107 0.29 4.14 8.63
CA ARG A 107 1.26 5.14 9.06
C ARG A 107 2.72 4.74 8.80
N PHE A 108 3.02 3.47 8.98
CA PHE A 108 4.34 2.88 8.79
C PHE A 108 4.59 2.43 7.34
N CYS A 109 3.76 2.84 6.37
CA CYS A 109 3.93 2.46 4.98
C CYS A 109 5.23 3.03 4.39
N PHE A 110 6.18 2.18 4.04
CA PHE A 110 7.43 2.61 3.41
C PHE A 110 7.28 3.07 1.96
N ARG A 111 6.10 2.85 1.34
CA ARG A 111 5.73 3.35 0.01
C ARG A 111 4.86 4.60 0.06
N ARG A 112 4.84 5.33 1.17
CA ARG A 112 4.03 6.55 1.30
C ARG A 112 4.32 7.60 0.23
N ALA A 113 5.54 7.65 -0.31
CA ALA A 113 5.90 8.53 -1.42
C ALA A 113 5.15 8.22 -2.73
N PHE A 114 4.62 7.01 -2.88
CA PHE A 114 3.81 6.59 -4.03
C PHE A 114 2.33 6.44 -3.65
N THR A 115 2.06 5.81 -2.51
CA THR A 115 0.71 5.49 -2.03
C THR A 115 -0.02 6.77 -1.59
N GLY A 116 -1.28 6.90 -1.95
CA GLY A 116 -2.09 8.08 -1.63
C GLY A 116 -1.96 9.23 -2.62
N GLY A 117 -1.04 9.15 -3.58
CA GLY A 117 -0.94 10.10 -4.68
C GLY A 117 -2.11 9.99 -5.67
N SER A 118 -2.16 10.91 -6.63
CA SER A 118 -3.19 10.95 -7.68
C SER A 118 -3.04 9.84 -8.74
N THR A 119 -1.97 9.04 -8.66
CA THR A 119 -1.67 7.98 -9.62
C THR A 119 -2.70 6.86 -9.56
N GLY A 120 -3.48 6.74 -10.60
CA GLY A 120 -4.50 5.71 -10.75
C GLY A 120 -3.93 4.31 -11.01
N TRP A 121 -4.81 3.41 -11.46
CA TRP A 121 -4.40 2.09 -11.94
C TRP A 121 -3.43 2.23 -13.10
N ILE A 122 -2.46 1.31 -13.19
CA ILE A 122 -1.47 1.24 -14.27
C ILE A 122 -2.18 1.29 -15.64
N SER A 123 -1.75 2.21 -16.50
CA SER A 123 -2.31 2.37 -17.85
C SER A 123 -1.88 1.24 -18.79
N GLN A 124 -2.53 1.14 -19.96
CA GLN A 124 -2.12 0.15 -20.96
C GLN A 124 -0.69 0.41 -21.44
N GLU A 125 -0.33 1.67 -21.69
CA GLU A 125 1.02 2.04 -22.12
C GLU A 125 2.08 1.66 -21.08
N GLU A 126 1.82 1.95 -19.81
CA GLU A 126 2.72 1.59 -18.71
C GLU A 126 2.84 0.06 -18.54
N THR A 127 1.73 -0.67 -18.73
CA THR A 127 1.70 -2.14 -18.75
C THR A 127 2.56 -2.69 -19.90
N ASP A 128 2.41 -2.12 -21.10
CA ASP A 128 3.18 -2.54 -22.29
C ASP A 128 4.68 -2.28 -22.10
N GLN A 129 5.05 -1.16 -21.47
CA GLN A 129 6.44 -0.86 -21.13
C GLN A 129 7.01 -1.89 -20.15
N ALA A 130 6.26 -2.22 -19.08
CA ALA A 130 6.66 -3.23 -18.10
C ALA A 130 6.78 -4.62 -18.74
N CYS A 131 5.82 -5.02 -19.58
CA CYS A 131 5.82 -6.29 -20.29
C CYS A 131 6.99 -6.41 -21.26
N ARG A 132 7.30 -5.38 -22.04
CA ARG A 132 8.48 -5.35 -22.92
C ARG A 132 9.77 -5.53 -22.13
N TYR A 133 9.88 -4.86 -20.99
CA TYR A 133 11.03 -5.00 -20.12
C TYR A 133 11.18 -6.44 -19.60
N ILE A 134 10.09 -7.03 -19.09
CA ILE A 134 10.07 -8.40 -18.57
C ILE A 134 10.43 -9.41 -19.66
N SER A 135 9.89 -9.25 -20.88
CA SER A 135 10.23 -10.13 -22.01
C SER A 135 11.70 -10.07 -22.41
N ALA A 136 12.33 -8.89 -22.27
CA ALA A 136 13.75 -8.71 -22.56
C ALA A 136 14.68 -9.19 -21.45
N HIS A 137 14.15 -9.55 -20.28
CA HIS A 137 14.89 -9.96 -19.09
C HIS A 137 14.42 -11.34 -18.57
N PRO A 138 14.82 -12.43 -19.26
CA PRO A 138 14.37 -13.78 -18.92
C PRO A 138 14.85 -14.26 -17.53
N GLU A 139 15.82 -13.59 -16.93
CA GLU A 139 16.25 -13.80 -15.56
C GLU A 139 15.19 -13.43 -14.51
N ILE A 140 14.17 -12.63 -14.88
CA ILE A 140 13.05 -12.31 -13.99
C ILE A 140 12.12 -13.52 -13.89
N GLN A 141 12.17 -14.19 -12.75
CA GLN A 141 11.35 -15.38 -12.44
C GLN A 141 10.11 -15.02 -11.61
N GLU A 142 10.12 -13.85 -10.96
CA GLU A 142 9.04 -13.40 -10.09
C GLU A 142 8.71 -11.92 -10.33
N VAL A 143 7.41 -11.61 -10.40
CA VAL A 143 6.88 -10.25 -10.45
C VAL A 143 5.94 -10.05 -9.28
N LEU A 144 6.26 -9.08 -8.39
CA LEU A 144 5.41 -8.65 -7.30
C LEU A 144 4.55 -7.46 -7.74
N LEU A 145 3.25 -7.64 -7.77
CA LEU A 145 2.28 -6.56 -7.95
C LEU A 145 2.03 -5.88 -6.61
N THR A 146 2.22 -4.58 -6.55
CA THR A 146 2.10 -3.77 -5.33
C THR A 146 1.84 -2.30 -5.67
N GLY A 147 2.23 -1.38 -4.84
CA GLY A 147 2.01 0.06 -4.95
C GLY A 147 1.32 0.55 -3.71
N GLY A 148 0.05 0.97 -3.83
CA GLY A 148 -0.91 0.96 -2.73
C GLY A 148 -1.37 -0.48 -2.50
N ASP A 149 -2.64 -0.76 -2.79
CA ASP A 149 -3.17 -2.13 -2.70
C ASP A 149 -3.74 -2.55 -4.05
N PRO A 150 -3.12 -3.52 -4.76
CA PRO A 150 -3.60 -4.02 -6.04
C PRO A 150 -5.04 -4.52 -6.01
N LEU A 151 -5.51 -5.03 -4.86
CA LEU A 151 -6.88 -5.55 -4.71
C LEU A 151 -7.95 -4.44 -4.61
N THR A 152 -7.55 -3.17 -4.66
CA THR A 152 -8.51 -2.05 -4.88
C THR A 152 -8.98 -1.96 -6.33
N ALA A 153 -8.35 -2.70 -7.26
CA ALA A 153 -8.73 -2.78 -8.65
C ALA A 153 -9.96 -3.66 -8.89
N SER A 154 -10.61 -3.48 -10.05
CA SER A 154 -11.63 -4.42 -10.48
C SER A 154 -11.04 -5.76 -10.93
N LEU A 155 -11.84 -6.82 -10.87
CA LEU A 155 -11.41 -8.14 -11.32
C LEU A 155 -10.93 -8.10 -12.79
N SER A 156 -11.62 -7.39 -13.65
CA SER A 156 -11.25 -7.26 -15.08
C SER A 156 -9.89 -6.56 -15.28
N GLN A 157 -9.55 -5.59 -14.43
CA GLN A 157 -8.23 -4.94 -14.47
C GLN A 157 -7.12 -5.91 -14.05
N LEU A 158 -7.36 -6.70 -13.01
CA LEU A 158 -6.40 -7.72 -12.55
C LEU A 158 -6.23 -8.84 -13.58
N GLU A 159 -7.32 -9.38 -14.13
CA GLU A 159 -7.29 -10.41 -15.16
C GLU A 159 -6.50 -9.96 -16.39
N LYS A 160 -6.76 -8.72 -16.84
CA LYS A 160 -6.03 -8.14 -17.96
C LYS A 160 -4.53 -8.05 -17.68
N LEU A 161 -4.15 -7.49 -16.53
CA LEU A 161 -2.74 -7.36 -16.15
C LEU A 161 -2.05 -8.73 -16.04
N PHE A 162 -2.70 -9.72 -15.43
CA PHE A 162 -2.16 -11.08 -15.34
C PHE A 162 -1.98 -11.70 -16.72
N SER A 163 -2.96 -11.52 -17.63
CA SER A 163 -2.88 -12.03 -19.00
C SER A 163 -1.70 -11.42 -19.76
N GLU A 164 -1.50 -10.10 -19.66
CA GLU A 164 -0.38 -9.42 -20.33
C GLU A 164 0.98 -9.87 -19.77
N LEU A 165 1.10 -10.02 -18.45
CA LEU A 165 2.32 -10.52 -17.84
C LEU A 165 2.63 -11.98 -18.24
N ARG A 166 1.61 -12.83 -18.35
CA ARG A 166 1.75 -14.22 -18.82
C ARG A 166 2.14 -14.30 -20.29
N LYS A 167 1.69 -13.37 -21.13
CA LYS A 167 2.15 -13.26 -22.52
C LYS A 167 3.62 -12.81 -22.59
N ALA A 168 4.04 -11.90 -21.71
CA ALA A 168 5.41 -11.40 -21.64
C ALA A 168 6.41 -12.47 -21.17
N ASN A 169 6.02 -13.27 -20.18
CA ASN A 169 6.78 -14.40 -19.67
C ASN A 169 5.80 -15.45 -19.08
N SER A 170 5.60 -16.55 -19.80
CA SER A 170 4.62 -17.59 -19.46
C SER A 170 4.93 -18.32 -18.13
N SER A 171 6.19 -18.37 -17.73
CA SER A 171 6.66 -19.07 -16.53
C SER A 171 6.85 -18.16 -15.30
N VAL A 172 6.67 -16.83 -15.44
CA VAL A 172 6.89 -15.91 -14.33
C VAL A 172 5.92 -16.18 -13.16
N LEU A 173 6.42 -16.23 -11.94
CA LEU A 173 5.58 -16.27 -10.74
C LEU A 173 5.03 -14.87 -10.48
N ILE A 174 3.71 -14.72 -10.46
CA ILE A 174 3.04 -13.47 -10.10
C ILE A 174 2.61 -13.51 -8.65
N ARG A 175 3.08 -12.57 -7.84
CA ARG A 175 2.65 -12.37 -6.45
C ARG A 175 1.87 -11.07 -6.34
N VAL A 176 0.90 -11.05 -5.43
CA VAL A 176 0.13 -9.85 -5.09
C VAL A 176 0.43 -9.50 -3.64
N GLY A 177 0.93 -8.26 -3.44
CA GLY A 177 1.17 -7.69 -2.11
C GLY A 177 -0.01 -6.80 -1.73
N THR A 178 -0.79 -7.24 -0.77
CA THR A 178 -1.97 -6.54 -0.22
C THR A 178 -1.90 -6.48 1.30
#